data_b584caaafa32858acd7e10a97ccd5b32
#
_entry.id   b584caaafa32858acd7e10a97ccd5b32
#
_cell.length_a   1.000
_cell.length_b   1.000
_cell.length_c   1.000
_cell.angle_alpha   90.00
_cell.angle_beta   90.00
_cell.angle_gamma   90.00
#
_symmetry.space_group_name_H-M   'P 1'
#
loop_
_entity.id
_entity.type
_entity.pdbx_description
1 polymer ?
#
loop_
_entity_poly.entity_id
_entity_poly.type
_entity_poly.pdbx_seq_one_letter_code
_entity_poly.pdbx_strand_id
1 'polypeptide(L)'
;LPLLDRLDDPVDYDSVAAKQSRLAEYSAVAQHTILGERVAVSLDDLTADLAAKADWLYTHMRRQEWLQQSEELGWFNGYYDEEGLRLEGEHAGGIRMTLTGQVFALLGGIATDEHARQIFRAANRYLYDPNVGGFRLNTDFGPDAERLSMTLGRCFGFAFGHKENGAMFSHMAVMYANALYKRGLVREGFAVLDGIYRHNQDLSLSGIYPGIPEYVEPGGRGMYPYLTGSASWYLLTMLTEVLGIKGRFGDLVLEPKLMPEQFDADGRASVLTRFAGRRLRIAYHTPDRLPWGKYTIAWIRFGGEEVSDARQDRAAILPQSTI
;
A
#
# COMPACT_ATOMS: atom_id res chain seq x y z
N LEU A 1 21.64 -5.95 -24.29
CA LEU A 1 20.37 -6.12 -23.59
C LEU A 1 19.28 -5.37 -24.34
N PRO A 2 18.41 -6.06 -25.08
CA PRO A 2 17.30 -5.38 -25.76
C PRO A 2 16.25 -4.82 -24.78
N LEU A 3 16.38 -5.11 -23.50
CA LEU A 3 15.48 -4.66 -22.43
C LEU A 3 15.69 -3.23 -21.96
N LEU A 4 16.90 -2.75 -22.09
CA LEU A 4 17.18 -1.38 -21.77
C LEU A 4 17.00 -0.58 -23.04
N ASP A 5 16.29 0.53 -22.97
CA ASP A 5 16.48 1.56 -23.94
C ASP A 5 17.98 1.73 -24.09
N ARG A 6 18.43 1.59 -25.29
CA ARG A 6 19.80 1.98 -25.54
C ARG A 6 19.89 3.46 -25.26
N LEU A 7 20.90 3.88 -24.50
CA LEU A 7 21.17 5.29 -24.23
C LEU A 7 21.38 6.08 -25.53
N ASP A 8 21.77 5.39 -26.60
CA ASP A 8 21.97 5.91 -27.94
C ASP A 8 20.75 5.74 -28.89
N ASP A 9 19.69 5.07 -28.43
CA ASP A 9 18.45 4.84 -29.20
C ASP A 9 17.23 4.83 -28.24
N PRO A 10 16.88 6.00 -27.68
CA PRO A 10 15.81 6.12 -26.71
C PRO A 10 14.43 5.85 -27.34
N VAL A 11 13.57 5.14 -26.60
CA VAL A 11 12.18 4.92 -27.01
C VAL A 11 11.33 6.15 -26.68
N ASP A 12 10.51 6.55 -27.63
CA ASP A 12 9.45 7.52 -27.34
C ASP A 12 8.35 6.87 -26.49
N TYR A 13 8.36 7.13 -25.17
CA TYR A 13 7.41 6.56 -24.23
C TYR A 13 5.99 7.12 -24.36
N ASP A 14 5.80 8.23 -25.07
CA ASP A 14 4.46 8.75 -25.38
C ASP A 14 3.86 8.04 -26.60
N SER A 15 4.66 7.34 -27.40
CA SER A 15 4.22 6.57 -28.55
C SER A 15 3.93 5.11 -28.18
N VAL A 16 2.66 4.71 -28.23
CA VAL A 16 2.24 3.31 -28.04
C VAL A 16 2.92 2.38 -29.07
N ALA A 17 2.98 2.82 -30.33
CA ALA A 17 3.60 2.05 -31.41
C ALA A 17 5.09 1.82 -31.18
N ALA A 18 5.83 2.83 -30.72
CA ALA A 18 7.25 2.71 -30.38
C ALA A 18 7.48 1.71 -29.24
N LYS A 19 6.66 1.80 -28.18
CA LYS A 19 6.70 0.83 -27.05
C LYS A 19 6.44 -0.60 -27.50
N GLN A 20 5.40 -0.81 -28.30
CA GLN A 20 5.04 -2.13 -28.84
C GLN A 20 6.14 -2.70 -29.74
N SER A 21 6.73 -1.87 -30.61
CA SER A 21 7.86 -2.31 -31.46
C SER A 21 9.04 -2.76 -30.60
N ARG A 22 9.43 -1.97 -29.60
CA ARG A 22 10.53 -2.32 -28.69
C ARG A 22 10.26 -3.60 -27.91
N LEU A 23 9.02 -3.78 -27.43
CA LEU A 23 8.61 -5.00 -26.73
C LEU A 23 8.66 -6.22 -27.65
N ALA A 24 8.23 -6.08 -28.90
CA ALA A 24 8.28 -7.16 -29.89
C ALA A 24 9.73 -7.57 -30.22
N GLU A 25 10.63 -6.60 -30.40
CA GLU A 25 12.06 -6.85 -30.58
C GLU A 25 12.65 -7.61 -29.39
N TYR A 26 12.35 -7.16 -28.17
CA TYR A 26 12.80 -7.85 -26.97
C TYR A 26 12.28 -9.28 -26.90
N SER A 27 10.99 -9.48 -27.13
CA SER A 27 10.37 -10.79 -27.05
C SER A 27 10.95 -11.75 -28.12
N ALA A 28 11.23 -11.26 -29.31
CA ALA A 28 11.84 -12.07 -30.39
C ALA A 28 13.24 -12.58 -30.01
N VAL A 29 14.04 -11.77 -29.30
CA VAL A 29 15.39 -12.13 -28.85
C VAL A 29 15.39 -13.00 -27.60
N ALA A 30 14.46 -12.74 -26.64
CA ALA A 30 14.45 -13.37 -25.34
C ALA A 30 13.51 -14.60 -25.23
N GLN A 31 12.82 -14.98 -26.32
CA GLN A 31 11.71 -15.95 -26.28
C GLN A 31 12.11 -17.35 -25.81
N HIS A 32 13.32 -17.81 -26.13
CA HIS A 32 13.75 -19.19 -25.86
C HIS A 32 15.05 -19.32 -25.07
N THR A 33 16.00 -18.42 -25.26
CA THR A 33 17.28 -18.44 -24.57
C THR A 33 17.85 -17.05 -24.37
N ILE A 34 18.65 -16.89 -23.29
CA ILE A 34 19.51 -15.73 -23.12
C ILE A 34 20.86 -16.08 -23.70
N LEU A 35 21.35 -15.29 -24.65
CA LEU A 35 22.62 -15.54 -25.39
C LEU A 35 23.86 -15.53 -24.48
N GLY A 36 23.77 -14.97 -23.28
CA GLY A 36 24.88 -14.94 -22.33
C GLY A 36 25.98 -13.92 -22.65
N GLU A 37 25.87 -13.19 -23.74
CA GLU A 37 26.78 -12.09 -24.05
C GLU A 37 26.64 -10.97 -23.00
N ARG A 38 27.78 -10.43 -22.57
CA ARG A 38 27.84 -9.36 -21.57
C ARG A 38 28.32 -8.10 -22.27
N VAL A 39 27.62 -7.00 -21.96
CA VAL A 39 28.05 -5.65 -22.35
C VAL A 39 28.41 -4.86 -21.06
N ALA A 40 29.47 -4.07 -21.16
CA ALA A 40 29.82 -3.14 -20.10
C ALA A 40 28.95 -1.89 -20.26
N VAL A 41 28.28 -1.48 -19.17
CA VAL A 41 27.51 -0.25 -19.12
C VAL A 41 28.09 0.60 -18.00
N SER A 42 28.32 1.90 -18.27
CA SER A 42 28.73 2.84 -17.24
C SER A 42 27.66 2.93 -16.15
N LEU A 43 28.08 2.88 -14.88
CA LEU A 43 27.15 2.97 -13.75
C LEU A 43 26.49 4.36 -13.69
N ASP A 44 27.22 5.39 -14.04
CA ASP A 44 26.69 6.77 -14.07
C ASP A 44 25.63 6.92 -15.17
N ASP A 45 25.88 6.41 -16.36
CA ASP A 45 24.92 6.45 -17.47
C ASP A 45 23.66 5.63 -17.15
N LEU A 46 23.83 4.43 -16.58
CA LEU A 46 22.70 3.60 -16.17
C LEU A 46 21.86 4.27 -15.08
N THR A 47 22.51 4.90 -14.10
CA THR A 47 21.83 5.61 -13.01
C THR A 47 21.06 6.82 -13.56
N ALA A 48 21.66 7.59 -14.46
CA ALA A 48 21.02 8.74 -15.08
C ALA A 48 19.80 8.31 -15.93
N ASP A 49 19.94 7.25 -16.71
CA ASP A 49 18.84 6.70 -17.55
C ASP A 49 17.67 6.20 -16.68
N LEU A 50 17.96 5.42 -15.64
CA LEU A 50 16.93 4.92 -14.74
C LEU A 50 16.23 6.05 -13.97
N ALA A 51 16.95 7.09 -13.55
CA ALA A 51 16.38 8.26 -12.92
C ALA A 51 15.44 9.02 -13.87
N ALA A 52 15.88 9.25 -15.11
CA ALA A 52 15.05 9.93 -16.12
C ALA A 52 13.75 9.13 -16.42
N LYS A 53 13.85 7.81 -16.52
CA LYS A 53 12.68 6.92 -16.72
C LYS A 53 11.73 6.95 -15.51
N ALA A 54 12.26 6.94 -14.30
CA ALA A 54 11.46 7.06 -13.08
C ALA A 54 10.71 8.40 -13.04
N ASP A 55 11.39 9.52 -13.32
CA ASP A 55 10.79 10.86 -13.33
C ASP A 55 9.72 10.98 -14.42
N TRP A 56 9.97 10.39 -15.60
CA TRP A 56 8.96 10.35 -16.66
C TRP A 56 7.72 9.56 -16.20
N LEU A 57 7.88 8.36 -15.63
CA LEU A 57 6.77 7.54 -15.14
C LEU A 57 5.95 8.28 -14.06
N TYR A 58 6.59 8.89 -13.07
CA TYR A 58 5.91 9.68 -12.06
C TYR A 58 5.09 10.84 -12.67
N THR A 59 5.70 11.56 -13.60
CA THR A 59 5.05 12.70 -14.26
C THR A 59 3.88 12.24 -15.12
N HIS A 60 4.08 11.16 -15.92
CA HIS A 60 3.06 10.58 -16.76
C HIS A 60 1.83 10.13 -15.95
N MET A 61 2.05 9.28 -14.92
CA MET A 61 0.97 8.78 -14.08
C MET A 61 0.21 9.91 -13.37
N ARG A 62 0.89 10.93 -12.87
CA ARG A 62 0.24 12.07 -12.24
C ARG A 62 -0.61 12.89 -13.20
N ARG A 63 -0.19 13.03 -14.45
CA ARG A 63 -0.90 13.85 -15.45
C ARG A 63 -2.00 13.08 -16.17
N GLN A 64 -1.73 11.82 -16.49
CA GLN A 64 -2.62 11.05 -17.35
C GLN A 64 -3.62 10.22 -16.56
N GLU A 65 -3.24 9.70 -15.39
CA GLU A 65 -4.09 8.76 -14.66
C GLU A 65 -4.87 9.38 -13.50
N TRP A 66 -4.59 10.64 -13.15
CA TRP A 66 -5.37 11.33 -12.12
C TRP A 66 -6.74 11.72 -12.64
N LEU A 67 -7.79 11.30 -11.92
CA LEU A 67 -9.19 11.58 -12.18
C LEU A 67 -9.73 12.50 -11.08
N GLN A 68 -9.95 13.77 -11.43
CA GLN A 68 -10.53 14.74 -10.51
C GLN A 68 -12.05 14.71 -10.64
N GLN A 69 -12.75 14.22 -9.61
CA GLN A 69 -14.22 14.15 -9.59
C GLN A 69 -14.84 15.45 -9.06
N SER A 70 -14.23 16.07 -8.05
CA SER A 70 -14.60 17.34 -7.45
C SER A 70 -13.38 17.98 -6.79
N GLU A 71 -13.53 19.15 -6.18
CA GLU A 71 -12.43 19.77 -5.41
C GLU A 71 -11.90 18.87 -4.29
N GLU A 72 -12.76 18.02 -3.72
CA GLU A 72 -12.40 17.17 -2.57
C GLU A 72 -12.18 15.70 -2.92
N LEU A 73 -12.63 15.25 -4.07
CA LEU A 73 -12.63 13.85 -4.47
C LEU A 73 -11.81 13.65 -5.74
N GLY A 74 -10.89 12.73 -5.68
CA GLY A 74 -10.11 12.31 -6.83
C GLY A 74 -9.40 10.98 -6.54
N TRP A 75 -9.03 10.27 -7.60
CA TRP A 75 -8.30 9.01 -7.53
C TRP A 75 -7.57 8.74 -8.85
N PHE A 76 -6.67 7.77 -8.86
CA PHE A 76 -5.97 7.37 -10.08
C PHE A 76 -6.74 6.28 -10.83
N ASN A 77 -6.75 6.35 -12.16
CA ASN A 77 -7.09 5.21 -12.97
C ASN A 77 -5.97 4.16 -12.84
N GLY A 78 -6.30 2.98 -12.37
CA GLY A 78 -5.35 1.89 -12.15
C GLY A 78 -5.35 0.84 -13.28
N TYR A 79 -6.34 0.87 -14.18
CA TYR A 79 -6.53 -0.16 -15.19
C TYR A 79 -7.03 0.39 -16.51
N TYR A 80 -6.62 -0.31 -17.56
CA TYR A 80 -7.20 -0.19 -18.91
C TYR A 80 -7.73 -1.57 -19.32
N ASP A 81 -8.80 -1.59 -20.07
CA ASP A 81 -9.27 -2.82 -20.67
C ASP A 81 -8.47 -3.17 -21.94
N GLU A 82 -8.74 -4.34 -22.54
CA GLU A 82 -8.06 -4.79 -23.75
C GLU A 82 -8.31 -3.88 -24.97
N GLU A 83 -9.33 -3.04 -24.91
CA GLU A 83 -9.63 -2.02 -25.93
C GLU A 83 -8.89 -0.70 -25.68
N GLY A 84 -8.11 -0.61 -24.58
CA GLY A 84 -7.37 0.58 -24.18
C GLY A 84 -8.25 1.66 -23.55
N LEU A 85 -9.43 1.30 -23.07
CA LEU A 85 -10.34 2.23 -22.40
C LEU A 85 -10.04 2.25 -20.88
N ARG A 86 -10.05 3.43 -20.29
CA ARG A 86 -9.92 3.58 -18.84
C ARG A 86 -11.05 2.87 -18.12
N LEU A 87 -10.69 2.07 -17.13
CA LEU A 87 -11.68 1.39 -16.30
C LEU A 87 -12.38 2.34 -15.36
N GLU A 88 -11.62 3.21 -14.70
CA GLU A 88 -12.08 4.04 -13.60
C GLU A 88 -12.57 5.41 -14.07
N GLY A 89 -13.40 6.05 -13.25
CA GLY A 89 -13.98 7.36 -13.53
C GLY A 89 -15.51 7.36 -13.48
N GLU A 90 -16.11 8.35 -14.11
CA GLU A 90 -17.56 8.47 -14.26
C GLU A 90 -18.00 7.79 -15.55
N HIS A 91 -18.94 6.86 -15.43
CA HIS A 91 -19.50 6.08 -16.52
C HIS A 91 -21.03 6.16 -16.49
N ALA A 92 -21.69 5.77 -17.57
CA ALA A 92 -23.15 5.76 -17.66
C ALA A 92 -23.83 4.92 -16.55
N GLY A 93 -23.15 3.87 -16.07
CA GLY A 93 -23.59 3.02 -14.97
C GLY A 93 -23.21 3.52 -13.56
N GLY A 94 -22.53 4.66 -13.44
CA GLY A 94 -22.07 5.21 -12.16
C GLY A 94 -20.56 5.37 -12.04
N ILE A 95 -20.11 5.66 -10.83
CA ILE A 95 -18.68 5.81 -10.53
C ILE A 95 -18.02 4.45 -10.49
N ARG A 96 -16.90 4.33 -11.19
CA ARG A 96 -16.00 3.18 -11.10
C ARG A 96 -14.71 3.60 -10.41
N MET A 97 -14.41 2.91 -9.34
CA MET A 97 -13.19 3.09 -8.54
C MET A 97 -12.68 1.74 -8.09
N THR A 98 -11.37 1.53 -8.15
CA THR A 98 -10.69 0.36 -7.58
C THR A 98 -9.77 0.80 -6.44
N LEU A 99 -9.71 0.00 -5.37
CA LEU A 99 -8.83 0.26 -4.24
C LEU A 99 -7.36 -0.03 -4.59
N THR A 100 -7.12 -1.05 -5.40
CA THR A 100 -5.78 -1.55 -5.72
C THR A 100 -4.90 -0.47 -6.35
N GLY A 101 -5.40 0.24 -7.36
CA GLY A 101 -4.69 1.33 -8.01
C GLY A 101 -4.29 2.42 -7.02
N GLN A 102 -5.19 2.76 -6.09
CA GLN A 102 -4.96 3.79 -5.07
C GLN A 102 -3.90 3.37 -4.06
N VAL A 103 -3.94 2.12 -3.60
CA VAL A 103 -2.95 1.57 -2.67
C VAL A 103 -1.55 1.67 -3.25
N PHE A 104 -1.36 1.27 -4.51
CA PHE A 104 -0.05 1.34 -5.15
C PHE A 104 0.38 2.77 -5.48
N ALA A 105 -0.53 3.67 -5.84
CA ALA A 105 -0.21 5.08 -6.03
C ALA A 105 0.26 5.75 -4.72
N LEU A 106 -0.33 5.37 -3.58
CA LEU A 106 0.07 5.84 -2.25
C LEU A 106 1.42 5.24 -1.83
N LEU A 107 1.59 3.92 -1.94
CA LEU A 107 2.82 3.21 -1.54
C LEU A 107 4.02 3.60 -2.39
N GLY A 108 3.82 3.74 -3.69
CA GLY A 108 4.85 4.12 -4.66
C GLY A 108 5.22 5.61 -4.61
N GLY A 109 4.49 6.44 -3.85
CA GLY A 109 4.75 7.88 -3.75
C GLY A 109 4.31 8.67 -4.98
N ILE A 110 3.53 8.08 -5.89
CA ILE A 110 2.94 8.77 -7.05
C ILE A 110 1.93 9.81 -6.57
N ALA A 111 1.07 9.43 -5.62
CA ALA A 111 0.14 10.35 -4.99
C ALA A 111 0.88 11.45 -4.20
N THR A 112 0.54 12.70 -4.41
CA THR A 112 0.93 13.80 -3.53
C THR A 112 0.18 13.72 -2.20
N ASP A 113 0.52 14.57 -1.22
CA ASP A 113 -0.21 14.57 0.05
C ASP A 113 -1.66 15.02 -0.12
N GLU A 114 -1.93 15.91 -1.06
CA GLU A 114 -3.30 16.30 -1.39
C GLU A 114 -4.04 15.16 -2.11
N HIS A 115 -3.40 14.51 -3.09
CA HIS A 115 -3.97 13.32 -3.72
C HIS A 115 -4.29 12.23 -2.67
N ALA A 116 -3.42 12.02 -1.68
CA ALA A 116 -3.66 11.02 -0.64
C ALA A 116 -4.92 11.32 0.19
N ARG A 117 -5.15 12.60 0.52
CA ARG A 117 -6.37 13.04 1.22
C ARG A 117 -7.62 12.87 0.35
N GLN A 118 -7.54 13.25 -0.93
CA GLN A 118 -8.66 13.11 -1.87
C GLN A 118 -8.99 11.63 -2.14
N ILE A 119 -7.97 10.77 -2.32
CA ILE A 119 -8.14 9.33 -2.44
C ILE A 119 -8.85 8.75 -1.21
N PHE A 120 -8.43 9.14 0.00
CA PHE A 120 -9.07 8.64 1.21
C PHE A 120 -10.56 9.04 1.26
N ARG A 121 -10.88 10.30 0.96
CA ARG A 121 -12.28 10.78 0.93
C ARG A 121 -13.11 10.04 -0.16
N ALA A 122 -12.53 9.84 -1.34
CA ALA A 122 -13.18 9.11 -2.42
C ALA A 122 -13.41 7.63 -2.06
N ALA A 123 -12.39 6.96 -1.53
CA ALA A 123 -12.51 5.58 -1.08
C ALA A 123 -13.56 5.44 0.04
N ASN A 124 -13.59 6.37 1.00
CA ASN A 124 -14.58 6.36 2.06
C ASN A 124 -16.00 6.56 1.54
N ARG A 125 -16.17 7.35 0.48
CA ARG A 125 -17.48 7.58 -0.16
C ARG A 125 -17.95 6.42 -1.03
N TYR A 126 -17.05 5.82 -1.81
CA TYR A 126 -17.42 4.89 -2.86
C TYR A 126 -17.10 3.42 -2.56
N LEU A 127 -16.13 3.16 -1.71
CA LEU A 127 -15.65 1.80 -1.42
C LEU A 127 -15.92 1.33 0.02
N TYR A 128 -16.15 2.25 0.97
CA TYR A 128 -16.43 1.86 2.35
C TYR A 128 -17.81 1.22 2.48
N ASP A 129 -17.84 0.03 3.06
CA ASP A 129 -19.07 -0.68 3.38
C ASP A 129 -19.27 -0.74 4.90
N PRO A 130 -20.27 0.00 5.42
CA PRO A 130 -20.53 0.04 6.85
C PRO A 130 -21.02 -1.31 7.43
N ASN A 131 -21.62 -2.18 6.62
CA ASN A 131 -22.09 -3.49 7.06
C ASN A 131 -20.93 -4.44 7.37
N VAL A 132 -19.81 -4.27 6.67
CA VAL A 132 -18.60 -5.06 6.86
C VAL A 132 -17.56 -4.30 7.71
N GLY A 133 -17.72 -2.97 7.81
CA GLY A 133 -16.76 -2.10 8.51
C GLY A 133 -15.42 -1.97 7.80
N GLY A 134 -15.40 -2.08 6.47
CA GLY A 134 -14.17 -2.09 5.68
C GLY A 134 -14.35 -1.58 4.26
N PHE A 135 -13.25 -1.58 3.50
CA PHE A 135 -13.20 -1.06 2.14
C PHE A 135 -13.27 -2.20 1.11
N ARG A 136 -14.20 -2.09 0.17
CA ARG A 136 -14.31 -3.00 -0.98
C ARG A 136 -13.16 -2.80 -1.95
N LEU A 137 -12.82 -3.84 -2.71
CA LEU A 137 -11.80 -3.76 -3.77
C LEU A 137 -12.20 -2.82 -4.91
N ASN A 138 -13.48 -2.81 -5.26
CA ASN A 138 -14.02 -1.96 -6.32
C ASN A 138 -15.49 -1.65 -6.08
N THR A 139 -15.98 -0.58 -6.71
CA THR A 139 -17.40 -0.29 -6.83
C THR A 139 -18.10 -1.36 -7.68
N ASP A 140 -19.43 -1.47 -7.55
CA ASP A 140 -20.21 -2.29 -8.47
C ASP A 140 -20.22 -1.65 -9.86
N PHE A 141 -19.80 -2.40 -10.89
CA PHE A 141 -19.77 -1.92 -12.26
C PHE A 141 -21.08 -2.14 -13.00
N GLY A 142 -22.09 -2.67 -12.29
CA GLY A 142 -23.47 -2.77 -12.78
C GLY A 142 -23.58 -3.53 -14.11
N PRO A 143 -24.35 -2.99 -15.07
CA PRO A 143 -24.64 -3.70 -16.32
C PRO A 143 -23.40 -3.94 -17.21
N ASP A 144 -22.31 -3.20 -16.97
CA ASP A 144 -21.06 -3.39 -17.73
C ASP A 144 -20.21 -4.55 -17.23
N ALA A 145 -20.54 -5.16 -16.09
CA ALA A 145 -19.73 -6.22 -15.46
C ALA A 145 -19.52 -7.43 -16.40
N GLU A 146 -20.55 -7.80 -17.19
CA GLU A 146 -20.46 -8.90 -18.15
C GLU A 146 -19.45 -8.60 -19.25
N ARG A 147 -19.50 -7.43 -19.87
CA ARG A 147 -18.54 -7.00 -20.89
C ARG A 147 -17.13 -6.95 -20.31
N LEU A 148 -16.98 -6.36 -19.13
CA LEU A 148 -15.70 -6.20 -18.45
C LEU A 148 -15.10 -7.55 -18.01
N SER A 149 -15.91 -8.57 -17.73
CA SER A 149 -15.40 -9.91 -17.45
C SER A 149 -14.63 -10.52 -18.63
N MET A 150 -14.97 -10.13 -19.84
CA MET A 150 -14.31 -10.58 -21.06
C MET A 150 -13.09 -9.75 -21.43
N THR A 151 -13.03 -8.47 -21.03
CA THR A 151 -11.97 -7.52 -21.43
C THR A 151 -10.96 -7.19 -20.34
N LEU A 152 -11.26 -7.51 -19.07
CA LEU A 152 -10.40 -7.27 -17.90
C LEU A 152 -9.93 -8.55 -17.20
N GLY A 153 -10.44 -9.70 -17.66
CA GLY A 153 -10.04 -10.99 -17.14
C GLY A 153 -10.78 -11.38 -15.85
N ARG A 154 -10.15 -12.28 -15.09
CA ARG A 154 -10.82 -13.14 -14.11
C ARG A 154 -11.48 -12.41 -12.93
N CYS A 155 -11.02 -11.23 -12.51
CA CYS A 155 -11.59 -10.55 -11.35
C CYS A 155 -13.11 -10.30 -11.50
N PHE A 156 -13.57 -9.98 -12.69
CA PHE A 156 -14.99 -9.77 -12.98
C PHE A 156 -15.77 -11.04 -13.34
N GLY A 157 -15.13 -12.20 -13.31
CA GLY A 157 -15.78 -13.51 -13.39
C GLY A 157 -16.44 -13.97 -12.10
N PHE A 158 -16.24 -13.23 -10.98
CA PHE A 158 -16.91 -13.48 -9.71
C PHE A 158 -18.13 -12.58 -9.55
N ALA A 159 -19.14 -13.07 -8.82
CA ALA A 159 -20.25 -12.19 -8.42
C ALA A 159 -19.75 -11.02 -7.57
N PHE A 160 -20.37 -9.86 -7.71
CA PHE A 160 -20.01 -8.69 -6.93
C PHE A 160 -20.11 -8.97 -5.42
N GLY A 161 -19.11 -8.53 -4.69
CA GLY A 161 -18.94 -8.81 -3.26
C GLY A 161 -18.13 -10.06 -2.95
N HIS A 162 -17.67 -10.81 -3.96
CA HIS A 162 -16.87 -12.01 -3.78
C HIS A 162 -15.49 -11.89 -4.44
N LYS A 163 -14.48 -12.44 -3.76
CA LYS A 163 -13.09 -12.48 -4.26
C LYS A 163 -12.61 -11.09 -4.72
N GLU A 164 -12.00 -11.06 -5.90
CA GLU A 164 -11.45 -9.84 -6.48
C GLU A 164 -12.52 -8.88 -7.01
N ASN A 165 -13.80 -9.25 -7.02
CA ASN A 165 -14.89 -8.39 -7.49
C ASN A 165 -15.69 -7.81 -6.31
N GLY A 166 -15.24 -6.70 -5.75
CA GLY A 166 -15.97 -5.92 -4.77
C GLY A 166 -16.05 -6.51 -3.36
N ALA A 167 -15.35 -7.60 -3.04
CA ALA A 167 -15.24 -8.05 -1.67
C ALA A 167 -14.38 -7.07 -0.83
N MET A 168 -14.54 -7.05 0.50
CA MET A 168 -13.52 -6.52 1.38
C MET A 168 -12.35 -7.52 1.41
N PHE A 169 -11.37 -7.32 0.56
CA PHE A 169 -10.22 -8.22 0.42
C PHE A 169 -9.17 -7.86 1.48
N SER A 170 -9.04 -8.69 2.51
CA SER A 170 -8.29 -8.35 3.74
C SER A 170 -6.84 -7.96 3.46
N HIS A 171 -6.17 -8.64 2.53
CA HIS A 171 -4.78 -8.30 2.17
C HIS A 171 -4.68 -6.86 1.63
N MET A 172 -5.54 -6.50 0.68
CA MET A 172 -5.53 -5.16 0.08
C MET A 172 -5.96 -4.09 1.09
N ALA A 173 -6.93 -4.40 1.96
CA ALA A 173 -7.35 -3.49 3.03
C ALA A 173 -6.21 -3.19 4.01
N VAL A 174 -5.42 -4.21 4.39
CA VAL A 174 -4.22 -4.00 5.23
C VAL A 174 -3.13 -3.22 4.49
N MET A 175 -2.90 -3.50 3.21
CA MET A 175 -1.97 -2.70 2.39
C MET A 175 -2.43 -1.24 2.29
N TYR A 176 -3.74 -0.99 2.21
CA TYR A 176 -4.30 0.36 2.25
C TYR A 176 -3.99 1.06 3.57
N ALA A 177 -4.22 0.39 4.70
CA ALA A 177 -3.84 0.93 6.00
C ALA A 177 -2.35 1.28 6.08
N ASN A 178 -1.48 0.36 5.63
CA ASN A 178 -0.02 0.59 5.55
C ASN A 178 0.32 1.85 4.72
N ALA A 179 -0.32 1.97 3.56
CA ALA A 179 -0.14 3.12 2.67
C ALA A 179 -0.56 4.44 3.34
N LEU A 180 -1.71 4.45 4.02
CA LEU A 180 -2.19 5.60 4.78
C LEU A 180 -1.22 6.01 5.88
N TYR A 181 -0.72 5.06 6.67
CA TYR A 181 0.32 5.30 7.68
C TYR A 181 1.59 5.90 7.09
N LYS A 182 2.07 5.38 5.96
CA LYS A 182 3.25 5.91 5.26
C LYS A 182 3.05 7.33 4.76
N ARG A 183 1.82 7.69 4.39
CA ARG A 183 1.45 9.03 3.93
C ARG A 183 1.08 9.97 5.07
N GLY A 184 1.24 9.57 6.35
CA GLY A 184 0.91 10.38 7.51
C GLY A 184 -0.58 10.51 7.81
N LEU A 185 -1.44 9.76 7.12
CA LEU A 185 -2.87 9.63 7.42
C LEU A 185 -3.07 8.55 8.49
N VAL A 186 -2.51 8.82 9.68
CA VAL A 186 -2.37 7.80 10.73
C VAL A 186 -3.70 7.43 11.36
N ARG A 187 -4.58 8.41 11.59
CA ARG A 187 -5.92 8.14 12.15
C ARG A 187 -6.75 7.29 11.19
N GLU A 188 -6.66 7.60 9.93
CA GLU A 188 -7.35 6.88 8.85
C GLU A 188 -6.80 5.45 8.71
N GLY A 189 -5.48 5.29 8.71
CA GLY A 189 -4.83 3.99 8.70
C GLY A 189 -5.16 3.14 9.93
N PHE A 190 -5.21 3.77 11.13
CA PHE A 190 -5.65 3.10 12.35
C PHE A 190 -7.09 2.62 12.24
N ALA A 191 -8.00 3.45 11.74
CA ALA A 191 -9.42 3.08 11.59
C ALA A 191 -9.59 1.85 10.68
N VAL A 192 -8.81 1.74 9.60
CA VAL A 192 -8.83 0.55 8.72
C VAL A 192 -8.34 -0.70 9.45
N LEU A 193 -7.22 -0.62 10.18
CA LEU A 193 -6.70 -1.77 10.95
C LEU A 193 -7.65 -2.19 12.08
N ASP A 194 -8.19 -1.22 12.81
CA ASP A 194 -9.15 -1.47 13.90
C ASP A 194 -10.45 -2.07 13.38
N GLY A 195 -10.94 -1.63 12.22
CA GLY A 195 -12.11 -2.23 11.56
C GLY A 195 -11.88 -3.71 11.23
N ILE A 196 -10.75 -4.06 10.64
CA ILE A 196 -10.36 -5.45 10.36
C ILE A 196 -10.25 -6.25 11.68
N TYR A 197 -9.60 -5.68 12.69
CA TYR A 197 -9.44 -6.33 13.98
C TYR A 197 -10.78 -6.63 14.65
N ARG A 198 -11.66 -5.63 14.78
CA ARG A 198 -12.98 -5.78 15.41
C ARG A 198 -13.86 -6.78 14.67
N HIS A 199 -13.87 -6.72 13.33
CA HIS A 199 -14.62 -7.66 12.51
C HIS A 199 -14.21 -9.11 12.82
N ASN A 200 -12.90 -9.36 12.93
CA ASN A 200 -12.39 -10.72 13.19
C ASN A 200 -12.55 -11.16 14.66
N GLN A 201 -12.76 -10.25 15.60
CA GLN A 201 -13.09 -10.59 16.99
C GLN A 201 -14.56 -10.98 17.17
N ASP A 202 -15.44 -10.57 16.28
CA ASP A 202 -16.82 -10.99 16.27
C ASP A 202 -17.00 -12.32 15.54
N LEU A 203 -16.90 -13.42 16.28
CA LEU A 203 -17.05 -14.77 15.72
C LEU A 203 -18.44 -15.04 15.16
N SER A 204 -19.46 -14.35 15.66
CA SER A 204 -20.84 -14.54 15.18
C SER A 204 -21.01 -13.98 13.78
N LEU A 205 -20.25 -12.94 13.46
CA LEU A 205 -20.24 -12.28 12.16
C LEU A 205 -19.20 -12.91 11.21
N SER A 206 -17.93 -12.96 11.64
CA SER A 206 -16.83 -13.42 10.79
C SER A 206 -16.86 -14.91 10.53
N GLY A 207 -17.30 -15.72 11.53
CA GLY A 207 -17.28 -17.17 11.45
C GLY A 207 -15.89 -17.80 11.38
N ILE A 208 -14.81 -17.01 11.62
CA ILE A 208 -13.43 -17.46 11.48
C ILE A 208 -12.63 -17.21 12.76
N TYR A 209 -11.96 -18.25 13.25
CA TYR A 209 -11.03 -18.18 14.37
C TYR A 209 -10.04 -19.34 14.34
N PRO A 210 -8.75 -19.13 14.70
CA PRO A 210 -8.09 -17.82 14.76
C PRO A 210 -7.66 -17.36 13.36
N GLY A 211 -7.63 -16.05 13.11
CA GLY A 211 -6.99 -15.53 11.92
C GLY A 211 -7.78 -14.43 11.21
N ILE A 212 -7.17 -13.92 10.16
CA ILE A 212 -7.77 -12.93 9.25
C ILE A 212 -8.14 -13.68 7.98
N PRO A 213 -9.40 -13.65 7.52
CA PRO A 213 -9.82 -14.31 6.28
C PRO A 213 -9.16 -13.68 5.06
N GLU A 214 -9.15 -14.38 3.94
CA GLU A 214 -8.71 -13.81 2.67
C GLU A 214 -9.58 -12.62 2.28
N TYR A 215 -10.90 -12.78 2.39
CA TYR A 215 -11.85 -11.70 2.17
C TYR A 215 -13.11 -11.88 3.05
N VAL A 216 -13.87 -10.79 3.15
CA VAL A 216 -15.19 -10.78 3.79
C VAL A 216 -16.24 -10.54 2.71
N GLU A 217 -17.25 -11.43 2.65
CA GLU A 217 -18.35 -11.33 1.71
C GLU A 217 -19.42 -10.31 2.20
N PRO A 218 -20.42 -9.92 1.39
CA PRO A 218 -21.37 -8.85 1.74
C PRO A 218 -22.18 -9.09 3.02
N GLY A 219 -22.38 -10.34 3.42
CA GLY A 219 -23.05 -10.70 4.68
C GLY A 219 -22.17 -10.59 5.91
N GLY A 220 -20.92 -10.22 5.74
CA GLY A 220 -19.94 -10.09 6.83
C GLY A 220 -19.19 -11.38 7.18
N ARG A 221 -19.49 -12.50 6.53
CA ARG A 221 -18.80 -13.76 6.78
C ARG A 221 -17.39 -13.73 6.16
N GLY A 222 -16.40 -14.11 6.96
CA GLY A 222 -15.04 -14.33 6.48
C GLY A 222 -14.95 -15.59 5.61
N MET A 223 -14.22 -15.47 4.51
CA MET A 223 -14.07 -16.54 3.53
C MET A 223 -12.60 -16.93 3.40
N TYR A 224 -12.34 -18.24 3.25
CA TYR A 224 -10.99 -18.80 3.16
C TYR A 224 -10.12 -18.56 4.40
N PRO A 225 -10.28 -19.38 5.44
CA PRO A 225 -9.63 -19.22 6.75
C PRO A 225 -8.22 -19.83 6.80
N TYR A 226 -7.44 -19.67 5.76
CA TYR A 226 -6.05 -20.13 5.71
C TYR A 226 -5.07 -18.95 5.66
N LEU A 227 -3.79 -19.22 5.88
CA LEU A 227 -2.77 -18.19 5.84
C LEU A 227 -2.68 -17.55 4.46
N THR A 228 -2.91 -16.24 4.43
CA THR A 228 -2.78 -15.41 3.23
C THR A 228 -1.87 -14.22 3.53
N GLY A 229 -1.64 -13.37 2.53
CA GLY A 229 -0.90 -12.12 2.72
C GLY A 229 -1.53 -11.17 3.76
N SER A 230 -2.81 -11.32 4.11
CA SER A 230 -3.50 -10.44 5.05
C SER A 230 -2.87 -10.42 6.45
N ALA A 231 -2.62 -11.59 7.04
CA ALA A 231 -2.05 -11.68 8.39
C ALA A 231 -0.60 -11.21 8.44
N SER A 232 0.22 -11.58 7.44
CA SER A 232 1.62 -11.14 7.37
C SER A 232 1.75 -9.64 7.15
N TRP A 233 0.93 -9.05 6.28
CA TRP A 233 0.88 -7.60 6.09
C TRP A 233 0.33 -6.86 7.32
N TYR A 234 -0.62 -7.46 8.04
CA TYR A 234 -1.11 -6.88 9.30
C TYR A 234 0.02 -6.77 10.32
N LEU A 235 0.75 -7.86 10.55
CA LEU A 235 1.91 -7.88 11.44
C LEU A 235 3.03 -6.92 10.96
N LEU A 236 3.32 -6.90 9.66
CA LEU A 236 4.26 -5.97 9.06
C LEU A 236 3.86 -4.53 9.35
N THR A 237 2.60 -4.17 9.10
CA THR A 237 2.09 -2.82 9.33
C THR A 237 2.14 -2.44 10.81
N MET A 238 1.73 -3.35 11.70
CA MET A 238 1.82 -3.13 13.14
C MET A 238 3.26 -2.88 13.60
N LEU A 239 4.22 -3.67 13.11
CA LEU A 239 5.61 -3.51 13.52
C LEU A 239 6.26 -2.27 12.89
N THR A 240 6.12 -2.10 11.56
CA THR A 240 6.91 -1.09 10.85
C THR A 240 6.27 0.29 10.81
N GLU A 241 4.94 0.37 10.77
CA GLU A 241 4.24 1.65 10.67
C GLU A 241 3.63 2.08 12.01
N VAL A 242 2.89 1.21 12.68
CA VAL A 242 2.24 1.57 13.95
C VAL A 242 3.25 1.71 15.08
N LEU A 243 4.03 0.66 15.33
CA LEU A 243 5.09 0.67 16.35
C LEU A 243 6.39 1.31 15.84
N GLY A 244 6.50 1.50 14.53
CA GLY A 244 7.62 2.21 13.90
C GLY A 244 8.98 1.52 14.03
N ILE A 245 9.02 0.20 14.13
CA ILE A 245 10.25 -0.58 14.33
C ILE A 245 10.80 -0.98 12.96
N LYS A 246 11.85 -0.31 12.51
CA LYS A 246 12.42 -0.47 11.17
C LYS A 246 13.93 -0.67 11.23
N GLY A 247 14.50 -1.30 10.21
CA GLY A 247 15.94 -1.36 9.97
C GLY A 247 16.37 -0.30 8.94
N ARG A 248 17.52 0.32 9.16
CA ARG A 248 18.14 1.23 8.20
C ARG A 248 19.66 1.01 8.20
N PHE A 249 20.18 0.34 7.17
CA PHE A 249 21.61 0.01 7.04
C PHE A 249 22.23 -0.66 8.28
N GLY A 250 21.45 -1.51 8.97
CA GLY A 250 21.86 -2.19 10.19
C GLY A 250 21.41 -1.49 11.48
N ASP A 251 21.10 -0.21 11.44
CA ASP A 251 20.61 0.55 12.59
C ASP A 251 19.12 0.29 12.86
N LEU A 252 18.72 0.41 14.12
CA LEU A 252 17.32 0.34 14.53
C LEU A 252 16.70 1.73 14.50
N VAL A 253 15.66 1.89 13.70
CA VAL A 253 14.83 3.09 13.67
C VAL A 253 13.55 2.84 14.44
N LEU A 254 13.21 3.74 15.36
CA LEU A 254 11.97 3.76 16.12
C LEU A 254 11.19 5.03 15.77
N GLU A 255 10.08 4.88 15.07
CA GLU A 255 9.19 5.98 14.63
C GLU A 255 7.73 5.63 14.92
N PRO A 256 7.31 5.61 16.21
CA PRO A 256 5.95 5.20 16.57
C PRO A 256 4.89 6.17 16.02
N LYS A 257 3.85 5.61 15.43
CA LYS A 257 2.68 6.34 14.93
C LYS A 257 1.42 5.84 15.64
N LEU A 258 1.40 6.03 16.97
CA LEU A 258 0.38 5.50 17.86
C LEU A 258 -0.79 6.48 18.04
N MET A 259 -1.98 5.93 18.16
CA MET A 259 -3.21 6.62 18.52
C MET A 259 -3.54 6.38 19.99
N PRO A 260 -4.36 7.25 20.64
CA PRO A 260 -4.70 7.14 22.06
C PRO A 260 -5.23 5.77 22.47
N GLU A 261 -5.99 5.14 21.59
CA GLU A 261 -6.63 3.84 21.79
C GLU A 261 -5.64 2.67 21.88
N GLN A 262 -4.40 2.88 21.46
CA GLN A 262 -3.34 1.86 21.44
C GLN A 262 -2.46 1.90 22.70
N PHE A 263 -2.71 2.82 23.61
CA PHE A 263 -2.04 2.87 24.91
C PHE A 263 -2.93 2.25 26.00
N ASP A 264 -2.30 1.60 26.97
CA ASP A 264 -2.97 1.14 28.20
C ASP A 264 -3.38 2.31 29.13
N ALA A 265 -3.96 1.97 30.29
CA ALA A 265 -4.40 2.96 31.27
C ALA A 265 -3.24 3.85 31.80
N ASP A 266 -2.03 3.31 31.82
CA ASP A 266 -0.81 4.01 32.27
C ASP A 266 -0.12 4.79 31.14
N GLY A 267 -0.73 4.88 29.97
CA GLY A 267 -0.15 5.55 28.79
C GLY A 267 1.02 4.80 28.16
N ARG A 268 1.03 3.48 28.25
CA ARG A 268 2.10 2.63 27.70
C ARG A 268 1.62 1.77 26.55
N ALA A 269 2.50 1.62 25.53
CA ALA A 269 2.37 0.62 24.49
C ALA A 269 3.68 -0.14 24.39
N SER A 270 3.66 -1.48 24.41
CA SER A 270 4.89 -2.26 24.41
C SER A 270 4.80 -3.49 23.51
N VAL A 271 5.96 -3.92 23.01
CA VAL A 271 6.10 -5.10 22.18
C VAL A 271 7.39 -5.85 22.50
N LEU A 272 7.32 -7.18 22.41
CA LEU A 272 8.49 -8.05 22.38
C LEU A 272 8.73 -8.45 20.92
N THR A 273 9.91 -8.15 20.43
CA THR A 273 10.29 -8.45 19.04
C THR A 273 11.73 -8.91 18.94
N ARG A 274 12.19 -9.15 17.72
CA ARG A 274 13.59 -9.42 17.42
C ARG A 274 14.10 -8.41 16.39
N PHE A 275 15.32 -7.94 16.62
CA PHE A 275 16.04 -7.11 15.65
C PHE A 275 17.52 -7.53 15.64
N ALA A 276 18.10 -7.67 14.45
CA ALA A 276 19.51 -8.09 14.28
C ALA A 276 19.88 -9.33 15.10
N GLY A 277 18.97 -10.33 15.19
CA GLY A 277 19.17 -11.56 15.96
C GLY A 277 18.94 -11.45 17.47
N ARG A 278 18.78 -10.27 18.03
CA ARG A 278 18.57 -10.02 19.46
C ARG A 278 17.10 -9.88 19.81
N ARG A 279 16.73 -10.30 21.03
CA ARG A 279 15.38 -10.06 21.58
C ARG A 279 15.34 -8.66 22.17
N LEU A 280 14.36 -7.87 21.75
CA LEU A 280 14.12 -6.52 22.25
C LEU A 280 12.73 -6.42 22.88
N ARG A 281 12.67 -5.75 24.02
CA ARG A 281 11.42 -5.22 24.56
C ARG A 281 11.41 -3.72 24.32
N ILE A 282 10.48 -3.26 23.49
CA ILE A 282 10.31 -1.85 23.17
C ILE A 282 9.03 -1.37 23.85
N ALA A 283 9.13 -0.27 24.60
CA ALA A 283 7.98 0.36 25.26
C ALA A 283 7.96 1.86 24.95
N TYR A 284 6.82 2.32 24.51
CA TYR A 284 6.50 3.72 24.33
C TYR A 284 5.64 4.18 25.50
N HIS A 285 5.93 5.38 26.02
CA HIS A 285 5.22 5.93 27.15
C HIS A 285 4.84 7.38 26.90
N THR A 286 3.54 7.66 26.93
CA THR A 286 2.96 9.00 26.94
C THR A 286 1.83 9.03 27.98
N PRO A 287 2.06 9.67 29.14
CA PRO A 287 1.07 9.68 30.23
C PRO A 287 -0.30 10.20 29.79
N ASP A 288 -0.32 11.18 28.90
CA ASP A 288 -1.53 11.82 28.41
C ASP A 288 -2.15 11.07 27.22
N ARG A 289 -1.58 9.96 26.78
CA ARG A 289 -2.03 9.18 25.60
C ARG A 289 -2.29 10.06 24.38
N LEU A 290 -1.34 10.93 24.07
CA LEU A 290 -1.47 11.85 22.94
C LEU A 290 -1.48 11.10 21.61
N PRO A 291 -2.29 11.55 20.63
CA PRO A 291 -2.27 10.96 19.29
C PRO A 291 -1.00 11.34 18.54
N TRP A 292 -0.66 10.54 17.53
CA TRP A 292 0.41 10.87 16.60
C TRP A 292 0.25 12.30 16.04
N GLY A 293 1.36 13.00 15.95
CA GLY A 293 1.38 14.40 15.55
C GLY A 293 1.31 15.39 16.70
N LYS A 294 0.94 14.93 17.90
CA LYS A 294 0.88 15.74 19.13
C LYS A 294 1.96 15.37 20.16
N TYR A 295 2.82 14.42 19.84
CA TYR A 295 3.98 14.05 20.65
C TYR A 295 5.26 14.05 19.85
N THR A 296 6.38 14.22 20.54
CA THR A 296 7.75 14.01 20.06
C THR A 296 8.48 13.10 21.03
N ILE A 297 9.61 12.54 20.62
CA ILE A 297 10.44 11.72 21.51
C ILE A 297 11.18 12.63 22.48
N ALA A 298 10.84 12.58 23.74
CA ALA A 298 11.48 13.39 24.77
C ALA A 298 12.79 12.78 25.26
N TRP A 299 12.83 11.46 25.44
CA TRP A 299 14.02 10.71 25.86
C TRP A 299 13.94 9.25 25.37
N ILE A 300 15.10 8.62 25.32
CA ILE A 300 15.25 7.20 24.97
C ILE A 300 16.17 6.56 26.00
N ARG A 301 15.81 5.36 26.46
CA ARG A 301 16.69 4.54 27.31
C ARG A 301 16.92 3.19 26.67
N PHE A 302 18.18 2.78 26.63
CA PHE A 302 18.58 1.45 26.19
C PHE A 302 19.41 0.79 27.29
N GLY A 303 19.04 -0.42 27.72
CA GLY A 303 19.73 -1.11 28.81
C GLY A 303 19.67 -0.38 30.16
N GLY A 304 18.77 0.58 30.34
CA GLY A 304 18.63 1.43 31.54
C GLY A 304 19.34 2.78 31.44
N GLU A 305 20.21 2.97 30.45
CA GLU A 305 20.95 4.22 30.22
C GLU A 305 20.25 5.11 29.19
N GLU A 306 20.33 6.43 29.37
CA GLU A 306 19.77 7.40 28.43
C GLU A 306 20.68 7.55 27.21
N VAL A 307 20.09 7.48 26.01
CA VAL A 307 20.76 7.62 24.73
C VAL A 307 20.27 8.90 24.05
N SER A 308 20.90 10.02 24.37
CA SER A 308 20.49 11.37 23.88
C SER A 308 20.72 11.55 22.39
N ASP A 309 21.81 11.02 21.85
CA ASP A 309 22.24 11.23 20.46
C ASP A 309 21.39 10.48 19.42
N ALA A 310 20.58 9.51 19.86
CA ALA A 310 19.70 8.73 18.99
C ALA A 310 18.41 9.48 18.58
N ARG A 311 18.12 10.61 19.22
CA ARG A 311 16.83 11.31 19.07
C ARG A 311 16.80 12.22 17.84
N GLN A 312 15.73 12.08 17.05
CA GLN A 312 15.42 12.93 15.88
C GLN A 312 13.93 13.26 15.88
N ASP A 313 13.53 14.36 16.55
CA ASP A 313 12.14 14.84 16.65
C ASP A 313 11.12 13.71 16.94
N ARG A 314 10.55 13.09 15.91
CA ARG A 314 9.54 12.00 16.01
C ARG A 314 10.11 10.61 15.81
N ALA A 315 11.39 10.49 15.51
CA ALA A 315 12.07 9.23 15.31
C ALA A 315 13.31 9.12 16.21
N ALA A 316 13.75 7.90 16.42
CA ALA A 316 15.03 7.59 17.05
C ALA A 316 15.83 6.63 16.17
N ILE A 317 17.12 6.85 16.04
CA ILE A 317 18.03 5.96 15.33
C ILE A 317 19.07 5.47 16.31
N LEU A 318 19.03 4.17 16.60
CA LEU A 318 20.01 3.50 17.44
C LEU A 318 21.01 2.76 16.53
N PRO A 319 22.29 3.16 16.56
CA PRO A 319 23.32 2.48 15.78
C PRO A 319 23.40 0.99 16.11
N GLN A 320 23.75 0.16 15.13
CA GLN A 320 23.91 -1.28 15.32
C GLN A 320 24.89 -1.60 16.47
N SER A 321 25.92 -0.76 16.66
CA SER A 321 26.89 -0.91 17.75
C SER A 321 26.29 -0.71 19.14
N THR A 322 25.16 -0.01 19.25
CA THR A 322 24.44 0.22 20.52
C THR A 322 23.53 -0.96 20.86
N ILE A 323 22.99 -1.65 19.86
CA ILE A 323 22.06 -2.76 20.00
C ILE A 323 22.81 -4.06 20.20
#